data_96b01e2e0758cc65a78448386d1a1064
#
_entry.id   96b01e2e0758cc65a78448386d1a1064
#
_cell.length_a   1.000
_cell.length_b   1.000
_cell.length_c   1.000
_cell.angle_alpha   90.00
_cell.angle_beta   90.00
_cell.angle_gamma   90.00
#
_symmetry.space_group_name_H-M   'P 1'
#
loop_
_entity.id
_entity.type
_entity.pdbx_description
1 polymer ?
#
loop_
_entity_poly.entity_id
_entity_poly.type
_entity_poly.pdbx_seq_one_letter_code
_entity_poly.pdbx_strand_id
1 'polypeptide(L)'
;HLFFAGDTGYSRDLADIRARYAARQTAAAGGGFDIALLPIGAYAPRWFMAGQHVDVEEAVKIHRDLGAKRSLGVHWGTFQLSDEALDEPPKTLAAVRLAEGIGEDEVFVLAIGETRRVRARGFVG
;
A
#
# COMPACT_ATOMS: atom_id res chain seq x y z
N HIS A 1 -12.60 -5.70 -5.44
CA HIS A 1 -11.44 -6.58 -5.35
C HIS A 1 -10.43 -6.03 -4.35
N LEU A 2 -10.04 -6.87 -3.39
CA LEU A 2 -9.05 -6.54 -2.37
C LEU A 2 -7.76 -7.30 -2.64
N PHE A 3 -6.63 -6.63 -2.46
CA PHE A 3 -5.30 -7.24 -2.46
C PHE A 3 -4.66 -7.09 -1.09
N PHE A 4 -4.13 -8.16 -0.55
CA PHE A 4 -3.37 -8.17 0.70
C PHE A 4 -1.96 -8.68 0.42
N ALA A 5 -0.97 -7.82 0.57
CA ALA A 5 0.42 -8.14 0.23
C ALA A 5 1.08 -9.06 1.25
N GLY A 6 0.69 -9.00 2.52
CA GLY A 6 1.46 -9.64 3.59
C GLY A 6 2.85 -9.01 3.70
N ASP A 7 3.83 -9.79 4.13
CA ASP A 7 5.22 -9.38 4.16
C ASP A 7 5.85 -9.62 2.78
N THR A 8 6.43 -8.59 2.20
CA THR A 8 7.04 -8.68 0.87
C THR A 8 8.13 -7.64 0.66
N GLY A 9 9.16 -8.01 -0.07
CA GLY A 9 10.03 -7.07 -0.75
C GLY A 9 9.37 -6.56 -2.03
N TYR A 10 10.00 -5.59 -2.69
CA TYR A 10 9.53 -5.09 -3.97
C TYR A 10 9.99 -6.04 -5.10
N SER A 11 9.07 -6.36 -6.01
CA SER A 11 9.38 -7.07 -7.25
C SER A 11 8.39 -6.69 -8.36
N ARG A 12 8.76 -7.02 -9.59
CA ARG A 12 7.86 -6.82 -10.75
C ARG A 12 6.61 -7.71 -10.71
N ASP A 13 6.57 -8.71 -9.84
CA ASP A 13 5.43 -9.61 -9.69
C ASP A 13 4.13 -8.85 -9.40
N LEU A 14 4.22 -7.69 -8.75
CA LEU A 14 3.06 -6.84 -8.46
C LEU A 14 2.39 -6.32 -9.74
N ALA A 15 3.19 -5.94 -10.74
CA ALA A 15 2.68 -5.55 -12.06
C ALA A 15 2.12 -6.76 -12.82
N ASP A 16 2.76 -7.91 -12.70
CA ASP A 16 2.30 -9.16 -13.31
C ASP A 16 0.97 -9.62 -12.70
N ILE A 17 0.77 -9.45 -11.39
CA ILE A 17 -0.50 -9.69 -10.70
C ILE A 17 -1.60 -8.81 -11.30
N ARG A 18 -1.35 -7.52 -11.49
CA ARG A 18 -2.31 -6.63 -12.14
C ARG A 18 -2.68 -7.14 -13.53
N ALA A 19 -1.68 -7.45 -14.36
CA ALA A 19 -1.90 -7.95 -15.72
C ALA A 19 -2.73 -9.23 -15.74
N ARG A 20 -2.45 -10.16 -14.82
CA ARG A 20 -3.14 -11.44 -14.72
C ARG A 20 -4.61 -11.32 -14.33
N TYR A 21 -4.92 -10.40 -13.43
CA TYR A 21 -6.26 -10.25 -12.87
C TYR A 21 -7.10 -9.16 -13.52
N ALA A 22 -6.51 -8.27 -14.30
CA ALA A 22 -7.22 -7.17 -14.96
C ALA A 22 -8.42 -7.64 -15.79
N ALA A 23 -8.27 -8.73 -16.55
CA ALA A 23 -9.33 -9.28 -17.37
C ALA A 23 -10.52 -9.88 -16.57
N ARG A 24 -10.30 -10.18 -15.29
CA ARG A 24 -11.36 -10.72 -14.40
C ARG A 24 -12.12 -9.63 -13.69
N GLN A 25 -11.64 -8.40 -13.79
CA GLN A 25 -12.26 -7.25 -13.15
C GLN A 25 -13.17 -6.57 -14.16
N THR A 26 -14.41 -6.38 -13.78
CA THR A 26 -15.40 -5.81 -14.69
C THR A 26 -14.99 -4.42 -15.17
N ALA A 27 -15.37 -4.08 -16.39
CA ALA A 27 -15.19 -2.72 -16.92
C ALA A 27 -15.85 -1.66 -16.03
N ALA A 28 -16.99 -1.98 -15.40
CA ALA A 28 -17.67 -1.12 -14.45
C ALA A 28 -16.81 -0.81 -13.21
N ALA A 29 -15.98 -1.76 -12.78
CA ALA A 29 -15.02 -1.54 -11.69
C ALA A 29 -13.76 -0.81 -12.16
N GLY A 30 -13.62 -0.52 -13.44
CA GLY A 30 -12.48 0.20 -14.02
C GLY A 30 -11.19 -0.60 -14.08
N GLY A 31 -11.24 -1.91 -13.89
CA GLY A 31 -10.06 -2.79 -13.78
C GLY A 31 -9.18 -2.44 -12.57
N GLY A 32 -8.32 -3.35 -12.15
CA GLY A 32 -7.44 -3.16 -10.99
C GLY A 32 -8.14 -3.44 -9.65
N PHE A 33 -7.45 -3.20 -8.56
CA PHE A 33 -7.94 -3.48 -7.21
C PHE A 33 -8.65 -2.26 -6.62
N ASP A 34 -9.75 -2.51 -5.89
CA ASP A 34 -10.46 -1.43 -5.19
C ASP A 34 -9.66 -0.92 -4.01
N ILE A 35 -9.03 -1.84 -3.28
CA ILE A 35 -8.14 -1.53 -2.16
C ILE A 35 -7.01 -2.55 -2.06
N ALA A 36 -5.81 -2.07 -1.73
CA ALA A 36 -4.65 -2.89 -1.37
C ALA A 36 -4.24 -2.62 0.08
N LEU A 37 -3.85 -3.66 0.79
CA LEU A 37 -3.23 -3.56 2.11
C LEU A 37 -1.75 -3.84 1.94
N LEU A 38 -0.92 -2.83 2.21
CA LEU A 38 0.51 -2.84 1.91
C LEU A 38 1.33 -2.64 3.18
N PRO A 39 2.39 -3.44 3.41
CA PRO A 39 3.26 -3.25 4.57
C PRO A 39 4.06 -1.96 4.39
N ILE A 40 4.17 -1.16 5.45
CA ILE A 40 4.95 0.09 5.44
C ILE A 40 5.92 0.20 6.61
N GLY A 41 6.10 -0.87 7.38
CA GLY A 41 7.02 -0.92 8.52
C GLY A 41 8.03 -2.06 8.41
N ALA A 42 8.99 -2.09 9.34
CA ALA A 42 10.08 -3.07 9.39
C ALA A 42 11.01 -3.03 8.17
N TYR A 43 11.37 -1.85 7.72
CA TYR A 43 12.16 -1.67 6.50
C TYR A 43 13.62 -1.27 6.71
N ALA A 44 14.01 -0.83 7.90
CA ALA A 44 15.38 -0.38 8.17
C ALA A 44 16.20 -1.40 8.99
N PRO A 45 17.47 -1.62 8.69
CA PRO A 45 18.22 -1.00 7.59
C PRO A 45 17.90 -1.65 6.24
N ARG A 46 17.92 -0.85 5.16
CA ARG A 46 17.50 -1.32 3.82
C ARG A 46 18.33 -2.48 3.28
N TRP A 47 19.63 -2.48 3.52
CA TRP A 47 20.53 -3.54 3.03
C TRP A 47 20.16 -4.93 3.56
N PHE A 48 19.55 -4.99 4.75
CA PHE A 48 19.13 -6.24 5.38
C PHE A 48 17.65 -6.56 5.13
N MET A 49 16.79 -5.55 5.18
CA MET A 49 15.33 -5.73 5.20
C MET A 49 14.70 -5.73 3.80
N ALA A 50 15.37 -5.16 2.79
CA ALA A 50 14.79 -4.93 1.46
C ALA A 50 14.24 -6.19 0.77
N GLY A 51 14.83 -7.35 1.00
CA GLY A 51 14.38 -8.60 0.39
C GLY A 51 13.05 -9.11 0.91
N GLN A 52 12.63 -8.70 2.11
CA GLN A 52 11.45 -9.22 2.79
C GLN A 52 10.43 -8.13 3.13
N HIS A 53 10.87 -6.87 3.25
CA HIS A 53 10.02 -5.76 3.64
C HIS A 53 10.29 -4.54 2.75
N VAL A 54 9.23 -4.05 2.12
CA VAL A 54 9.28 -2.80 1.38
C VAL A 54 9.35 -1.61 2.33
N ASP A 55 9.98 -0.52 1.89
CA ASP A 55 9.85 0.77 2.54
C ASP A 55 8.58 1.50 2.06
N VAL A 56 8.36 2.70 2.57
CA VAL A 56 7.14 3.46 2.25
C VAL A 56 7.10 3.88 0.77
N GLU A 57 8.23 4.25 0.17
CA GLU A 57 8.31 4.61 -1.24
C GLU A 57 8.01 3.42 -2.14
N GLU A 58 8.56 2.26 -1.81
CA GLU A 58 8.28 1.02 -2.53
C GLU A 58 6.82 0.58 -2.37
N ALA A 59 6.21 0.76 -1.20
CA ALA A 59 4.79 0.49 -1.01
C ALA A 59 3.91 1.38 -1.90
N VAL A 60 4.24 2.65 -2.04
CA VAL A 60 3.55 3.55 -2.99
C VAL A 60 3.76 3.11 -4.43
N LYS A 61 4.94 2.62 -4.77
CA LYS A 61 5.22 2.05 -6.09
C LYS A 61 4.37 0.80 -6.35
N ILE A 62 4.21 -0.08 -5.37
CA ILE A 62 3.32 -1.24 -5.44
C ILE A 62 1.87 -0.81 -5.67
N HIS A 63 1.41 0.21 -4.96
CA HIS A 63 0.08 0.79 -5.17
C HIS A 63 -0.18 1.12 -6.64
N ARG A 64 0.79 1.73 -7.31
CA ARG A 64 0.73 2.06 -8.74
C ARG A 64 0.82 0.83 -9.63
N ASP A 65 1.74 -0.07 -9.35
CA ASP A 65 1.94 -1.28 -10.13
C ASP A 65 0.70 -2.19 -10.11
N LEU A 66 0.01 -2.29 -8.98
CA LEU A 66 -1.25 -3.02 -8.84
C LEU A 66 -2.44 -2.31 -9.50
N GLY A 67 -2.32 -1.03 -9.80
CA GLY A 67 -3.46 -0.21 -10.22
C GLY A 67 -4.54 -0.13 -9.16
N ALA A 68 -4.16 -0.18 -7.89
CA ALA A 68 -5.11 -0.05 -6.78
C ALA A 68 -5.71 1.36 -6.76
N LYS A 69 -7.01 1.45 -6.50
CA LYS A 69 -7.66 2.76 -6.35
C LYS A 69 -7.30 3.40 -5.03
N ARG A 70 -7.21 2.59 -3.99
CA ARG A 70 -6.79 2.99 -2.65
C ARG A 70 -5.83 1.97 -2.07
N SER A 71 -4.95 2.41 -1.19
CA SER A 71 -4.11 1.51 -0.41
C SER A 71 -4.07 1.93 1.04
N LEU A 72 -4.16 0.94 1.92
CA LEU A 72 -4.00 1.10 3.36
C LEU A 72 -2.62 0.60 3.76
N GLY A 73 -1.83 1.46 4.38
CA GLY A 73 -0.56 1.09 5.00
C GLY A 73 -0.80 0.32 6.30
N VAL A 74 -0.26 -0.89 6.36
CA VAL A 74 -0.34 -1.79 7.51
C VAL A 74 1.06 -2.17 7.97
N HIS A 75 1.17 -3.03 8.97
CA HIS A 75 2.45 -3.56 9.47
C HIS A 75 3.37 -2.46 10.04
N TRP A 76 2.82 -1.54 10.84
CA TRP A 76 3.58 -0.48 11.49
C TRP A 76 3.00 -0.12 12.87
N GLY A 77 3.81 0.51 13.70
CA GLY A 77 3.33 1.20 14.90
C GLY A 77 3.05 0.34 16.13
N THR A 78 3.16 -0.99 16.05
CA THR A 78 2.85 -1.88 17.17
C THR A 78 4.10 -2.35 17.91
N PHE A 79 5.10 -2.84 17.20
CA PHE A 79 6.34 -3.32 17.76
C PHE A 79 7.55 -2.68 17.09
N GLN A 80 8.60 -2.43 17.88
CA GLN A 80 9.90 -1.99 17.37
C GLN A 80 10.64 -3.21 16.79
N LEU A 81 10.36 -3.55 15.54
CA LEU A 81 10.93 -4.73 14.88
C LEU A 81 12.23 -4.45 14.14
N SER A 82 12.54 -3.20 13.88
CA SER A 82 13.64 -2.74 13.03
C SER A 82 14.12 -1.36 13.47
N ASP A 83 15.02 -0.74 12.71
CA ASP A 83 15.71 0.46 13.17
C ASP A 83 14.90 1.76 13.04
N GLU A 84 13.87 1.79 12.18
CA GLU A 84 13.00 2.96 12.08
C GLU A 84 12.12 3.14 13.31
N ALA A 85 11.84 4.39 13.67
CA ALA A 85 10.93 4.70 14.77
C ALA A 85 9.50 4.21 14.47
N LEU A 86 8.74 3.86 15.52
CA LEU A 86 7.38 3.34 15.38
C LEU A 86 6.44 4.28 14.60
N ASP A 87 6.63 5.58 14.72
CA ASP A 87 5.81 6.61 14.08
C ASP A 87 6.41 7.17 12.78
N GLU A 88 7.57 6.64 12.35
CA GLU A 88 8.22 7.09 11.11
C GLU A 88 7.39 6.75 9.86
N PRO A 89 6.82 5.54 9.70
CA PRO A 89 6.11 5.19 8.49
C PRO A 89 5.00 6.15 8.08
N PRO A 90 4.07 6.57 8.97
CA PRO A 90 3.05 7.54 8.57
C PRO A 90 3.61 8.93 8.22
N LYS A 91 4.68 9.35 8.88
CA LYS A 91 5.36 10.63 8.58
C LYS A 91 6.02 10.58 7.20
N THR A 92 6.72 9.50 6.90
CA THR A 92 7.33 9.27 5.59
C THR A 92 6.27 9.17 4.51
N LEU A 93 5.14 8.49 4.78
CA LEU A 93 4.04 8.40 3.83
C LEU A 93 3.48 9.79 3.48
N ALA A 94 3.32 10.66 4.46
CA ALA A 94 2.85 12.04 4.23
C ALA A 94 3.81 12.79 3.29
N ALA A 95 5.12 12.65 3.49
CA ALA A 95 6.13 13.26 2.65
C ALA A 95 6.13 12.68 1.22
N VAL A 96 6.02 11.36 1.08
CA VAL A 96 5.96 10.69 -0.23
C VAL A 96 4.71 11.09 -1.00
N ARG A 97 3.55 11.14 -0.34
CA ARG A 97 2.31 11.59 -0.96
C ARG A 97 2.45 13.01 -1.52
N LEU A 98 3.02 13.91 -0.73
CA LEU A 98 3.22 15.29 -1.16
C LEU A 98 4.16 15.37 -2.37
N ALA A 99 5.28 14.64 -2.34
CA ALA A 99 6.26 14.63 -3.42
C ALA A 99 5.70 14.04 -4.72
N GLU A 100 4.81 13.05 -4.62
CA GLU A 100 4.27 12.34 -5.78
C GLU A 100 2.86 12.76 -6.21
N GLY A 101 2.27 13.75 -5.55
CA GLY A 101 0.94 14.27 -5.88
C GLY A 101 -0.20 13.27 -5.62
N ILE A 102 -0.03 12.41 -4.60
CA ILE A 102 -1.03 11.40 -4.20
C ILE A 102 -1.92 11.98 -3.11
N GLY A 103 -3.24 11.82 -3.26
CA GLY A 103 -4.21 12.29 -2.29
C GLY A 103 -4.17 11.51 -0.97
N GLU A 104 -4.57 12.17 0.11
CA GLU A 104 -4.61 11.56 1.45
C GLU A 104 -5.58 10.38 1.56
N ASP A 105 -6.61 10.36 0.73
CA ASP A 105 -7.58 9.27 0.67
C ASP A 105 -7.18 8.14 -0.29
N GLU A 106 -6.16 8.35 -1.08
CA GLU A 106 -5.70 7.35 -2.05
C GLU A 106 -4.73 6.35 -1.42
N VAL A 107 -3.70 6.84 -0.72
CA VAL A 107 -2.81 5.99 0.09
C VAL A 107 -2.80 6.54 1.51
N PHE A 108 -3.28 5.77 2.46
CA PHE A 108 -3.53 6.24 3.83
C PHE A 108 -3.15 5.22 4.89
N VAL A 109 -3.13 5.67 6.13
CA VAL A 109 -2.98 4.85 7.33
C VAL A 109 -4.17 5.09 8.25
N LEU A 110 -4.41 4.16 9.16
CA LEU A 110 -5.40 4.30 10.23
C LEU A 110 -4.68 4.28 11.57
N ALA A 111 -5.12 5.12 12.49
CA ALA A 111 -4.69 5.02 13.87
C ALA A 111 -5.20 3.71 14.49
N ILE A 112 -4.52 3.24 15.53
CA ILE A 112 -4.96 2.05 16.28
C ILE A 112 -6.38 2.28 16.81
N GLY A 113 -7.30 1.37 16.45
CA GLY A 113 -8.72 1.47 16.81
C GLY A 113 -9.57 2.31 15.85
N GLU A 114 -8.97 3.00 14.90
CA GLU A 114 -9.70 3.76 13.88
C GLU A 114 -10.36 2.83 12.87
N THR A 115 -11.54 3.21 12.42
CA THR A 115 -12.28 2.51 11.36
C THR A 115 -12.61 3.51 10.24
N ARG A 116 -12.41 3.09 8.99
CA ARG A 116 -12.77 3.89 7.82
C ARG A 116 -13.59 3.06 6.84
N ARG A 117 -14.68 3.65 6.34
CA ARG A 117 -15.47 3.05 5.27
C ARG A 117 -14.88 3.45 3.92
N VAL A 118 -14.54 2.47 3.10
CA VAL A 118 -14.01 2.66 1.75
C VAL A 118 -15.05 2.17 0.75
N ARG A 119 -15.36 2.99 -0.24
CA ARG A 119 -16.29 2.60 -1.32
C ARG A 119 -15.56 1.82 -2.39
N ALA A 120 -16.20 0.80 -2.93
CA ALA A 120 -15.70 0.05 -4.07
C ALA A 120 -15.56 0.95 -5.30
N ARG A 121 -14.67 0.56 -6.21
CA ARG A 121 -14.47 1.23 -7.49
C ARG A 121 -15.77 1.14 -8.32
N GLY A 122 -16.12 2.22 -9.00
CA GLY A 122 -17.33 2.28 -9.84
C GLY A 122 -18.63 2.42 -9.07
N PHE A 123 -18.60 2.46 -7.75
CA PHE A 123 -19.79 2.73 -6.93
C PHE A 123 -20.02 4.23 -6.85
N VAL A 124 -21.13 4.65 -7.41
CA VAL A 124 -21.61 6.04 -7.37
C VAL A 124 -22.74 6.11 -6.34
N GLY A 125 -22.48 6.80 -5.24
CA GLY A 125 -23.50 6.89 -4.18
C GLY A 125 -23.12 7.82 -3.07
#